data_ab7af1d221aa9ccc471e0d548517b64d
#
_entry.id   ab7af1d221aa9ccc471e0d548517b64d
#
_cell.length_a   1.000
_cell.length_b   1.000
_cell.length_c   1.000
_cell.angle_alpha   90.00
_cell.angle_beta   90.00
_cell.angle_gamma   90.00
#
_symmetry.space_group_name_H-M   'P 1'
#
loop_
_entity.id
_entity.type
_entity.pdbx_description
1 polymer ?
#
loop_
_entity_poly.entity_id
_entity_poly.type
_entity_poly.pdbx_seq_one_letter_code
_entity_poly.pdbx_strand_id
1 'polypeptide(L)'
;MTNVYESDLLVDQYLLFHYGTAEDQLPYLFGPREALFYPVRCVSEFLPAIGVVERALDLGCAVGRSTFELSRWAPEVIGIDLSHRFIEAANRVRETGRIEIRRLEEGELSTRFTRELPPELRRARCRFEIGDATELRTNIGHFDLVLAANLIDRVKSPENLLRSFSALVPAGGHLILSSPYTWLEEFTPKSAWLGGRYNAAGDPKSTISGLKETLHGAFNLKVTKELPFLIREHARKFQWSVAQATVWQRK
;
A
#
# COMPACT_ATOMS: atom_id res chain seq x y z
N MET A 1 15.14 -2.96 -17.51
CA MET A 1 13.69 -3.26 -17.59
C MET A 1 12.95 -1.96 -17.31
N THR A 2 12.05 -1.56 -18.20
CA THR A 2 11.21 -0.36 -17.98
C THR A 2 10.30 -0.65 -16.78
N ASN A 3 10.37 0.18 -15.76
CA ASN A 3 9.50 0.06 -14.59
C ASN A 3 8.05 0.25 -15.06
N VAL A 4 7.23 -0.78 -14.97
CA VAL A 4 5.82 -0.75 -15.43
C VAL A 4 5.01 0.36 -14.74
N TYR A 5 5.40 0.75 -13.52
CA TYR A 5 4.77 1.82 -12.74
C TYR A 5 5.05 3.24 -13.26
N GLU A 6 5.86 3.38 -14.33
CA GLU A 6 6.14 4.66 -15.00
C GLU A 6 5.23 4.90 -16.23
N SER A 7 4.23 4.05 -16.51
CA SER A 7 3.32 4.23 -17.63
C SER A 7 2.12 5.12 -17.26
N ASP A 8 1.67 5.97 -18.21
CA ASP A 8 0.46 6.80 -18.04
C ASP A 8 -0.78 5.96 -17.73
N LEU A 9 -0.92 4.82 -18.40
CA LEU A 9 -2.04 3.91 -18.19
C LEU A 9 -2.12 3.43 -16.73
N LEU A 10 -0.98 3.08 -16.15
CA LEU A 10 -0.95 2.59 -14.78
C LEU A 10 -1.16 3.71 -13.76
N VAL A 11 -0.67 4.93 -14.03
CA VAL A 11 -0.98 6.12 -13.20
C VAL A 11 -2.48 6.37 -13.19
N ASP A 12 -3.13 6.38 -14.35
CA ASP A 12 -4.58 6.57 -14.49
C ASP A 12 -5.37 5.49 -13.72
N GLN A 13 -4.95 4.23 -13.84
CA GLN A 13 -5.57 3.09 -13.16
C GLN A 13 -5.42 3.21 -11.64
N TYR A 14 -4.25 3.63 -11.14
CA TYR A 14 -4.03 3.82 -9.71
C TYR A 14 -4.76 5.06 -9.17
N LEU A 15 -4.86 6.14 -9.93
CA LEU A 15 -5.70 7.29 -9.56
C LEU A 15 -7.18 6.89 -9.43
N LEU A 16 -7.69 6.08 -10.36
CA LEU A 16 -9.04 5.53 -10.26
C LEU A 16 -9.21 4.62 -9.03
N PHE A 17 -8.29 3.70 -8.80
CA PHE A 17 -8.30 2.75 -7.67
C PHE A 17 -8.24 3.46 -6.32
N HIS A 18 -7.44 4.54 -6.23
CA HIS A 18 -7.20 5.27 -5.00
C HIS A 18 -8.30 6.30 -4.69
N TYR A 19 -8.88 6.95 -5.71
CA TYR A 19 -9.73 8.14 -5.52
C TYR A 19 -11.10 8.05 -6.18
N GLY A 20 -11.37 7.02 -6.97
CA GLY A 20 -12.68 6.81 -7.59
C GLY A 20 -13.77 6.53 -6.55
N THR A 21 -14.99 6.98 -6.84
CA THR A 21 -16.18 6.57 -6.08
C THR A 21 -16.47 5.08 -6.27
N ALA A 22 -17.44 4.54 -5.55
CA ALA A 22 -17.86 3.15 -5.72
C ALA A 22 -18.31 2.87 -7.16
N GLU A 23 -19.04 3.82 -7.78
CA GLU A 23 -19.54 3.73 -9.14
C GLU A 23 -18.41 3.89 -10.17
N ASP A 24 -17.38 4.69 -9.87
CA ASP A 24 -16.21 4.81 -10.74
C ASP A 24 -15.41 3.50 -10.77
N GLN A 25 -15.23 2.88 -9.61
CA GLN A 25 -14.48 1.64 -9.45
C GLN A 25 -15.28 0.43 -9.95
N LEU A 26 -16.57 0.31 -9.58
CA LEU A 26 -17.44 -0.80 -9.93
C LEU A 26 -18.84 -0.28 -10.30
N PRO A 27 -19.12 -0.03 -11.60
CA PRO A 27 -20.39 0.54 -12.03
C PRO A 27 -21.58 -0.42 -12.01
N TYR A 28 -21.31 -1.69 -11.74
CA TYR A 28 -22.33 -2.73 -11.71
C TYR A 28 -22.97 -2.85 -10.33
N LEU A 29 -24.27 -3.21 -10.27
CA LEU A 29 -24.98 -3.49 -9.03
C LEU A 29 -24.58 -4.84 -8.40
N PHE A 30 -23.86 -5.67 -9.15
CA PHE A 30 -23.30 -6.95 -8.72
C PHE A 30 -21.74 -6.86 -8.67
N GLY A 31 -21.12 -7.81 -7.98
CA GLY A 31 -19.67 -7.90 -7.83
C GLY A 31 -19.20 -7.62 -6.40
N PRO A 32 -17.89 -7.69 -6.14
CA PRO A 32 -17.32 -7.65 -4.79
C PRO A 32 -17.22 -6.21 -4.26
N ARG A 33 -18.35 -5.60 -3.88
CA ARG A 33 -18.39 -4.21 -3.38
C ARG A 33 -17.61 -4.01 -2.09
N GLU A 34 -17.44 -5.04 -1.28
CA GLU A 34 -16.60 -5.06 -0.08
C GLU A 34 -15.09 -4.89 -0.39
N ALA A 35 -14.70 -5.10 -1.65
CA ALA A 35 -13.32 -4.93 -2.11
C ALA A 35 -12.99 -3.48 -2.53
N LEU A 36 -13.97 -2.57 -2.51
CA LEU A 36 -13.77 -1.17 -2.89
C LEU A 36 -13.02 -0.39 -1.81
N PHE A 37 -12.43 0.74 -2.21
CA PHE A 37 -11.73 1.68 -1.32
C PHE A 37 -10.56 1.07 -0.53
N TYR A 38 -9.88 0.10 -1.11
CA TYR A 38 -8.79 -0.61 -0.45
C TYR A 38 -7.73 0.31 0.19
N PRO A 39 -7.20 1.37 -0.47
CA PRO A 39 -6.20 2.25 0.15
C PRO A 39 -6.72 2.99 1.39
N VAL A 40 -8.02 3.30 1.43
CA VAL A 40 -8.69 3.87 2.61
C VAL A 40 -8.77 2.83 3.71
N ARG A 41 -9.17 1.60 3.36
CA ARG A 41 -9.38 0.49 4.30
C ARG A 41 -8.09 -0.01 4.92
N CYS A 42 -6.95 0.07 4.22
CA CYS A 42 -5.62 -0.20 4.79
C CYS A 42 -5.32 0.65 6.04
N VAL A 43 -6.00 1.77 6.21
CA VAL A 43 -5.89 2.67 7.36
C VAL A 43 -7.10 2.55 8.27
N SER A 44 -8.31 2.78 7.74
CA SER A 44 -9.54 2.94 8.52
C SER A 44 -9.96 1.68 9.29
N GLU A 45 -9.54 0.51 8.86
CA GLU A 45 -9.87 -0.75 9.54
C GLU A 45 -8.97 -1.07 10.74
N PHE A 46 -7.83 -0.37 10.89
CA PHE A 46 -6.85 -0.66 11.93
C PHE A 46 -6.60 0.52 12.87
N LEU A 47 -6.55 1.74 12.37
CA LEU A 47 -6.23 2.93 13.15
C LEU A 47 -7.21 3.23 14.30
N PRO A 48 -8.52 2.94 14.19
CA PRO A 48 -9.42 3.13 15.35
C PRO A 48 -9.01 2.33 16.60
N ALA A 49 -8.31 1.19 16.43
CA ALA A 49 -7.82 0.38 17.54
C ALA A 49 -6.40 0.77 17.99
N ILE A 50 -5.60 1.38 17.11
CA ILE A 50 -4.24 1.86 17.40
C ILE A 50 -4.29 3.23 18.07
N GLY A 51 -5.15 4.13 17.58
CA GLY A 51 -5.28 5.50 18.06
C GLY A 51 -4.42 6.50 17.31
N VAL A 52 -4.32 7.71 17.85
CA VAL A 52 -3.51 8.81 17.29
C VAL A 52 -2.04 8.52 17.54
N VAL A 53 -1.23 8.80 16.52
CA VAL A 53 0.23 8.66 16.51
C VAL A 53 0.87 10.00 16.12
N GLU A 54 2.14 10.23 16.48
CA GLU A 54 2.81 11.49 16.14
C GLU A 54 3.35 11.47 14.70
N ARG A 55 3.95 10.34 14.27
CA ARG A 55 4.56 10.22 12.95
C ARG A 55 4.16 8.90 12.28
N ALA A 56 3.74 8.99 11.02
CA ALA A 56 3.42 7.81 10.22
C ALA A 56 4.22 7.79 8.90
N LEU A 57 4.59 6.58 8.47
CA LEU A 57 5.27 6.31 7.21
C LEU A 57 4.43 5.36 6.37
N ASP A 58 4.22 5.72 5.09
CA ASP A 58 3.53 4.89 4.09
C ASP A 58 4.54 4.47 3.03
N LEU A 59 5.00 3.23 3.06
CA LEU A 59 5.98 2.67 2.13
C LEU A 59 5.28 1.96 0.96
N GLY A 60 5.64 2.36 -0.26
CA GLY A 60 4.91 1.97 -1.47
C GLY A 60 3.58 2.70 -1.56
N CYS A 61 3.59 4.02 -1.28
CA CYS A 61 2.38 4.83 -1.16
C CYS A 61 1.62 5.04 -2.47
N ALA A 62 2.20 4.66 -3.60
CA ALA A 62 1.67 4.89 -4.94
C ALA A 62 1.23 6.36 -5.13
N VAL A 63 -0.02 6.61 -5.54
CA VAL A 63 -0.56 7.97 -5.72
C VAL A 63 -1.10 8.60 -4.43
N GLY A 64 -0.79 8.05 -3.25
CA GLY A 64 -0.87 8.72 -1.95
C GLY A 64 -2.18 8.65 -1.17
N ARG A 65 -3.19 7.88 -1.58
CA ARG A 65 -4.48 7.88 -0.87
C ARG A 65 -4.38 7.39 0.58
N SER A 66 -3.63 6.32 0.85
CA SER A 66 -3.40 5.83 2.22
C SER A 66 -2.65 6.84 3.06
N THR A 67 -1.64 7.51 2.47
CA THR A 67 -0.90 8.60 3.13
C THR A 67 -1.83 9.73 3.58
N PHE A 68 -2.77 10.14 2.70
CA PHE A 68 -3.76 11.15 3.10
C PHE A 68 -4.72 10.64 4.19
N GLU A 69 -5.14 9.37 4.16
CA GLU A 69 -5.97 8.81 5.23
C GLU A 69 -5.23 8.78 6.59
N LEU A 70 -3.94 8.47 6.59
CA LEU A 70 -3.10 8.53 7.79
C LEU A 70 -3.06 9.92 8.42
N SER A 71 -3.24 10.99 7.63
CA SER A 71 -3.26 12.37 8.13
C SER A 71 -4.41 12.70 9.09
N ARG A 72 -5.41 11.84 9.20
CA ARG A 72 -6.47 11.90 10.23
C ARG A 72 -5.94 11.55 11.61
N TRP A 73 -4.89 10.72 11.65
CA TRP A 73 -4.37 10.05 12.85
C TRP A 73 -2.98 10.51 13.24
N ALA A 74 -2.25 11.17 12.33
CA ALA A 74 -0.90 11.65 12.54
C ALA A 74 -0.74 13.11 12.09
N PRO A 75 -0.06 13.98 12.85
CA PRO A 75 0.29 15.34 12.43
C PRO A 75 1.40 15.36 11.37
N GLU A 76 2.24 14.33 11.29
CA GLU A 76 3.27 14.18 10.26
C GLU A 76 3.15 12.82 9.57
N VAL A 77 3.00 12.84 8.24
CA VAL A 77 2.92 11.63 7.41
C VAL A 77 3.85 11.76 6.23
N ILE A 78 4.68 10.74 6.01
CA ILE A 78 5.55 10.65 4.84
C ILE A 78 5.11 9.46 3.99
N GLY A 79 4.84 9.70 2.71
CA GLY A 79 4.62 8.66 1.70
C GLY A 79 5.89 8.52 0.83
N ILE A 80 6.35 7.29 0.64
CA ILE A 80 7.52 6.99 -0.20
C ILE A 80 7.13 5.96 -1.25
N ASP A 81 7.49 6.23 -2.50
CA ASP A 81 7.33 5.29 -3.60
C ASP A 81 8.52 5.38 -4.56
N LEU A 82 8.83 4.27 -5.22
CA LEU A 82 9.93 4.23 -6.20
C LEU A 82 9.54 4.91 -7.52
N SER A 83 8.25 4.97 -7.86
CA SER A 83 7.76 5.57 -9.10
C SER A 83 7.74 7.09 -9.02
N HIS A 84 8.51 7.73 -9.89
CA HIS A 84 8.49 9.18 -10.07
C HIS A 84 7.10 9.69 -10.46
N ARG A 85 6.41 8.96 -11.35
CA ARG A 85 5.07 9.32 -11.85
C ARG A 85 4.01 9.24 -10.76
N PHE A 86 4.08 8.25 -9.90
CA PHE A 86 3.17 8.16 -8.76
C PHE A 86 3.39 9.29 -7.77
N ILE A 87 4.64 9.59 -7.43
CA ILE A 87 4.96 10.68 -6.49
C ILE A 87 4.61 12.05 -7.09
N GLU A 88 4.81 12.26 -8.40
CA GLU A 88 4.34 13.47 -9.08
C GLU A 88 2.83 13.63 -8.96
N ALA A 89 2.06 12.56 -9.22
CA ALA A 89 0.61 12.56 -9.08
C ALA A 89 0.18 12.82 -7.62
N ALA A 90 0.79 12.17 -6.64
CA ALA A 90 0.52 12.38 -5.22
C ALA A 90 0.80 13.83 -4.77
N ASN A 91 1.93 14.42 -5.22
CA ASN A 91 2.26 15.83 -4.94
C ASN A 91 1.25 16.79 -5.58
N ARG A 92 0.81 16.54 -6.82
CA ARG A 92 -0.23 17.34 -7.49
C ARG A 92 -1.53 17.31 -6.68
N VAL A 93 -1.95 16.14 -6.20
CA VAL A 93 -3.13 16.02 -5.32
C VAL A 93 -2.91 16.78 -4.01
N ARG A 94 -1.73 16.67 -3.40
CA ARG A 94 -1.39 17.42 -2.18
C ARG A 94 -1.50 18.93 -2.38
N GLU A 95 -1.02 19.45 -3.49
CA GLU A 95 -0.99 20.88 -3.79
C GLU A 95 -2.38 21.42 -4.13
N THR A 96 -3.10 20.73 -5.00
CA THR A 96 -4.37 21.24 -5.56
C THR A 96 -5.61 20.76 -4.81
N GLY A 97 -5.55 19.60 -4.16
CA GLY A 97 -6.71 18.88 -3.63
C GLY A 97 -7.60 18.25 -4.71
N ARG A 98 -7.16 18.28 -5.98
CA ARG A 98 -7.93 17.80 -7.13
C ARG A 98 -7.23 16.59 -7.74
N ILE A 99 -8.03 15.64 -8.17
CA ILE A 99 -7.59 14.40 -8.81
C ILE A 99 -8.20 14.35 -10.21
N GLU A 100 -7.37 14.45 -11.23
CA GLU A 100 -7.76 14.24 -12.61
C GLU A 100 -7.63 12.76 -12.94
N ILE A 101 -8.73 12.12 -13.30
CA ILE A 101 -8.79 10.68 -13.58
C ILE A 101 -9.17 10.49 -15.04
N ARG A 102 -8.37 9.67 -15.72
CA ARG A 102 -8.70 9.11 -17.02
C ARG A 102 -9.06 7.65 -16.84
N ARG A 103 -10.32 7.30 -17.02
CA ARG A 103 -10.84 5.93 -16.87
C ARG A 103 -10.97 5.27 -18.23
N LEU A 104 -10.26 4.16 -18.41
CA LEU A 104 -10.38 3.37 -19.61
C LEU A 104 -11.73 2.64 -19.63
N GLU A 105 -12.45 2.74 -20.74
CA GLU A 105 -13.75 2.09 -20.92
C GLU A 105 -13.65 0.85 -21.84
N GLU A 106 -13.10 1.02 -23.03
CA GLU A 106 -12.96 -0.07 -24.00
C GLU A 106 -11.95 0.31 -25.08
N GLY A 107 -10.94 -0.52 -25.33
CA GLY A 107 -9.91 -0.24 -26.33
C GLY A 107 -9.23 1.11 -26.09
N GLU A 108 -9.41 2.07 -26.99
CA GLU A 108 -8.88 3.45 -26.84
C GLU A 108 -9.89 4.43 -26.18
N LEU A 109 -11.15 4.00 -25.99
CA LEU A 109 -12.19 4.85 -25.43
C LEU A 109 -11.96 5.06 -23.93
N SER A 110 -11.96 6.32 -23.51
CA SER A 110 -11.75 6.69 -22.12
C SER A 110 -12.62 7.88 -21.72
N THR A 111 -13.00 7.94 -20.46
CA THR A 111 -13.71 9.08 -19.86
C THR A 111 -12.75 9.83 -18.94
N ARG A 112 -12.74 11.17 -19.04
CA ARG A 112 -11.97 12.04 -18.14
C ARG A 112 -12.92 12.76 -17.20
N PHE A 113 -12.56 12.80 -15.93
CA PHE A 113 -13.32 13.53 -14.91
C PHE A 113 -12.40 13.91 -13.74
N THR A 114 -12.89 14.79 -12.87
CA THR A 114 -12.17 15.24 -11.70
C THR A 114 -12.88 14.78 -10.43
N ARG A 115 -12.09 14.43 -9.42
CA ARG A 115 -12.53 14.22 -8.04
C ARG A 115 -11.82 15.22 -7.13
N GLU A 116 -12.37 15.44 -5.97
CA GLU A 116 -11.75 16.28 -4.93
C GLU A 116 -11.36 15.41 -3.74
N LEU A 117 -10.23 15.75 -3.16
CA LEU A 117 -9.80 15.10 -1.92
C LEU A 117 -10.75 15.54 -0.80
N PRO A 118 -11.28 14.58 0.00
CA PRO A 118 -12.14 14.91 1.14
C PRO A 118 -11.51 15.99 2.04
N PRO A 119 -12.26 17.05 2.41
CA PRO A 119 -11.71 18.22 3.12
C PRO A 119 -11.19 17.90 4.52
N GLU A 120 -11.63 16.80 5.10
CA GLU A 120 -11.15 16.32 6.39
C GLU A 120 -9.74 15.72 6.33
N LEU A 121 -9.21 15.41 5.14
CA LEU A 121 -7.84 14.94 4.96
C LEU A 121 -6.87 16.13 4.99
N ARG A 122 -5.90 16.06 5.89
CA ARG A 122 -5.00 17.18 6.21
C ARG A 122 -3.77 17.18 5.28
N ARG A 123 -3.94 17.64 4.03
CA ARG A 123 -2.88 17.66 3.00
C ARG A 123 -1.56 18.26 3.48
N ALA A 124 -1.60 19.30 4.29
CA ALA A 124 -0.42 19.97 4.84
C ALA A 124 0.43 19.07 5.77
N ARG A 125 -0.14 17.99 6.29
CA ARG A 125 0.56 17.00 7.13
C ARG A 125 1.30 15.96 6.32
N CYS A 126 1.04 15.88 5.00
CA CYS A 126 1.58 14.85 4.13
C CYS A 126 2.76 15.39 3.32
N ARG A 127 3.80 14.55 3.19
CA ARG A 127 4.92 14.75 2.26
C ARG A 127 5.08 13.50 1.42
N PHE A 128 5.49 13.68 0.16
CA PHE A 128 5.74 12.57 -0.74
C PHE A 128 7.18 12.65 -1.26
N GLU A 129 7.89 11.53 -1.16
CA GLU A 129 9.30 11.42 -1.52
C GLU A 129 9.49 10.24 -2.48
N ILE A 130 10.34 10.42 -3.49
CA ILE A 130 10.79 9.31 -4.33
C ILE A 130 11.85 8.54 -3.54
N GLY A 131 11.70 7.23 -3.43
CA GLY A 131 12.69 6.42 -2.73
C GLY A 131 12.40 4.92 -2.80
N ASP A 132 13.47 4.14 -2.65
CA ASP A 132 13.38 2.70 -2.49
C ASP A 132 13.08 2.36 -1.04
N ALA A 133 12.01 1.62 -0.80
CA ALA A 133 11.62 1.17 0.54
C ALA A 133 12.70 0.30 1.22
N THR A 134 13.57 -0.33 0.43
CA THR A 134 14.68 -1.17 0.92
C THR A 134 15.96 -0.38 1.22
N GLU A 135 16.04 0.89 0.77
CA GLU A 135 17.21 1.76 0.90
C GLU A 135 16.82 3.16 1.35
N LEU A 136 16.11 3.26 2.49
CA LEU A 136 15.68 4.54 3.02
C LEU A 136 16.87 5.41 3.44
N ARG A 137 16.73 6.73 3.28
CA ARG A 137 17.74 7.69 3.75
C ARG A 137 18.00 7.55 5.26
N THR A 138 19.25 7.64 5.68
CA THR A 138 19.69 7.38 7.06
C THR A 138 19.08 8.33 8.09
N ASN A 139 18.70 9.55 7.68
CA ASN A 139 18.13 10.59 8.53
C ASN A 139 16.59 10.64 8.49
N ILE A 140 15.92 9.56 8.07
CA ILE A 140 14.45 9.53 7.99
C ILE A 140 13.78 9.59 9.38
N GLY A 141 14.49 9.13 10.42
CA GLY A 141 14.01 9.09 11.80
C GLY A 141 13.11 7.89 12.11
N HIS A 142 12.35 8.00 13.20
CA HIS A 142 11.45 6.94 13.67
C HIS A 142 9.99 7.32 13.40
N PHE A 143 9.14 6.29 13.35
CA PHE A 143 7.70 6.41 13.09
C PHE A 143 6.91 5.53 14.07
N ASP A 144 5.91 6.09 14.70
CA ASP A 144 5.03 5.32 15.59
C ASP A 144 4.16 4.33 14.82
N LEU A 145 3.98 4.61 13.53
CA LEU A 145 3.26 3.75 12.60
C LEU A 145 3.97 3.66 11.24
N VAL A 146 4.20 2.44 10.78
CA VAL A 146 4.61 2.16 9.39
C VAL A 146 3.51 1.35 8.71
N LEU A 147 3.05 1.81 7.55
CA LEU A 147 2.17 1.08 6.64
C LEU A 147 2.99 0.62 5.42
N ALA A 148 2.86 -0.64 5.05
CA ALA A 148 3.40 -1.18 3.81
C ALA A 148 2.34 -2.10 3.15
N ALA A 149 1.53 -1.49 2.28
CA ALA A 149 0.41 -2.17 1.62
C ALA A 149 0.82 -2.67 0.23
N ASN A 150 0.65 -3.98 -0.01
CA ASN A 150 0.99 -4.66 -1.27
C ASN A 150 2.43 -4.41 -1.75
N LEU A 151 3.37 -4.33 -0.81
CA LEU A 151 4.77 -3.99 -1.09
C LEU A 151 5.72 -5.18 -0.95
N ILE A 152 5.53 -6.06 0.04
CA ILE A 152 6.51 -7.10 0.39
C ILE A 152 6.79 -8.10 -0.73
N ASP A 153 5.84 -8.33 -1.61
CA ASP A 153 5.94 -9.21 -2.79
C ASP A 153 6.35 -8.44 -4.07
N ARG A 154 6.81 -7.18 -3.91
CA ARG A 154 7.27 -6.28 -4.97
C ARG A 154 8.70 -5.77 -4.77
N VAL A 155 9.40 -6.28 -3.76
CA VAL A 155 10.80 -5.91 -3.46
C VAL A 155 11.74 -7.08 -3.67
N LYS A 156 13.00 -6.80 -3.98
CA LYS A 156 14.02 -7.84 -4.21
C LYS A 156 14.33 -8.68 -2.97
N SER A 157 14.32 -8.06 -1.79
CA SER A 157 14.64 -8.72 -0.52
C SER A 157 13.60 -8.36 0.56
N PRO A 158 12.46 -9.06 0.58
CA PRO A 158 11.40 -8.81 1.58
C PRO A 158 11.87 -9.06 3.01
N GLU A 159 12.76 -10.02 3.25
CA GLU A 159 13.31 -10.28 4.58
C GLU A 159 14.13 -9.08 5.10
N ASN A 160 14.98 -8.48 4.27
CA ASN A 160 15.76 -7.31 4.65
C ASN A 160 14.85 -6.11 4.93
N LEU A 161 13.82 -5.89 4.09
CA LEU A 161 12.81 -4.86 4.34
C LEU A 161 12.13 -5.08 5.70
N LEU A 162 11.66 -6.29 6.01
CA LEU A 162 11.01 -6.60 7.27
C LEU A 162 11.92 -6.38 8.48
N ARG A 163 13.20 -6.77 8.38
CA ARG A 163 14.19 -6.56 9.44
C ARG A 163 14.48 -5.08 9.69
N SER A 164 14.46 -4.25 8.64
CA SER A 164 14.70 -2.80 8.77
C SER A 164 13.62 -2.08 9.58
N PHE A 165 12.39 -2.61 9.64
CA PHE A 165 11.31 -2.00 10.42
C PHE A 165 11.62 -1.91 11.92
N SER A 166 12.46 -2.79 12.46
CA SER A 166 12.87 -2.69 13.87
C SER A 166 13.68 -1.44 14.19
N ALA A 167 14.35 -0.84 13.21
CA ALA A 167 15.06 0.42 13.34
C ALA A 167 14.16 1.63 13.07
N LEU A 168 13.06 1.45 12.34
CA LEU A 168 12.12 2.53 12.02
C LEU A 168 11.02 2.72 13.06
N VAL A 169 10.58 1.61 13.69
CA VAL A 169 9.46 1.61 14.62
C VAL A 169 9.98 1.50 16.06
N PRO A 170 9.77 2.52 16.92
CA PRO A 170 10.17 2.47 18.33
C PRO A 170 9.32 1.46 19.13
N ALA A 171 9.75 1.12 20.33
CA ALA A 171 8.99 0.25 21.22
C ALA A 171 7.57 0.79 21.45
N GLY A 172 6.57 -0.09 21.37
CA GLY A 172 5.15 0.26 21.42
C GLY A 172 4.54 0.71 20.11
N GLY A 173 5.34 1.12 19.12
CA GLY A 173 4.88 1.53 17.79
C GLY A 173 4.31 0.36 16.97
N HIS A 174 3.72 0.65 15.83
CA HIS A 174 2.96 -0.31 15.04
C HIS A 174 3.47 -0.44 13.60
N LEU A 175 3.35 -1.65 13.07
CA LEU A 175 3.60 -1.96 11.66
C LEU A 175 2.34 -2.62 11.10
N ILE A 176 1.80 -2.05 10.02
CA ILE A 176 0.69 -2.62 9.25
C ILE A 176 1.25 -3.11 7.92
N LEU A 177 1.10 -4.39 7.64
CA LEU A 177 1.46 -5.02 6.39
C LEU A 177 0.21 -5.58 5.72
N SER A 178 0.09 -5.43 4.41
CA SER A 178 -0.88 -6.21 3.64
C SER A 178 -0.23 -6.72 2.35
N SER A 179 -0.63 -7.90 1.90
CA SER A 179 -0.16 -8.45 0.62
C SER A 179 -1.07 -9.58 0.15
N PRO A 180 -1.34 -9.69 -1.15
CA PRO A 180 -2.00 -10.83 -1.75
C PRO A 180 -1.04 -12.03 -1.93
N TYR A 181 0.24 -11.85 -1.53
CA TYR A 181 1.29 -12.86 -1.68
C TYR A 181 1.48 -13.34 -3.14
N THR A 182 1.33 -12.42 -4.08
CA THR A 182 1.55 -12.68 -5.50
C THR A 182 3.06 -12.65 -5.80
N TRP A 183 3.73 -13.70 -5.39
CA TRP A 183 5.17 -13.86 -5.60
C TRP A 183 5.47 -14.05 -7.09
N LEU A 184 6.23 -13.12 -7.68
CA LEU A 184 6.68 -13.16 -9.08
C LEU A 184 8.20 -12.95 -9.12
N GLU A 185 8.90 -13.79 -9.88
CA GLU A 185 10.37 -13.75 -9.97
C GLU A 185 10.92 -12.47 -10.62
N GLU A 186 10.08 -11.75 -11.35
CA GLU A 186 10.42 -10.44 -11.92
C GLU A 186 10.64 -9.36 -10.84
N PHE A 187 9.98 -9.47 -9.67
CA PHE A 187 10.16 -8.56 -8.53
C PHE A 187 11.02 -9.16 -7.43
N THR A 188 10.73 -10.39 -7.05
CA THR A 188 11.37 -11.07 -5.92
C THR A 188 11.92 -12.40 -6.37
N PRO A 189 13.24 -12.64 -6.34
CA PRO A 189 13.81 -13.95 -6.66
C PRO A 189 13.17 -15.04 -5.79
N LYS A 190 12.89 -16.21 -6.36
CA LYS A 190 12.21 -17.31 -5.66
C LYS A 190 12.89 -17.73 -4.36
N SER A 191 14.23 -17.63 -4.30
CA SER A 191 15.02 -17.90 -3.09
C SER A 191 14.72 -16.94 -1.93
N ALA A 192 14.24 -15.71 -2.24
CA ALA A 192 13.91 -14.67 -1.28
C ALA A 192 12.42 -14.64 -0.88
N TRP A 193 11.57 -15.51 -1.47
CA TRP A 193 10.16 -15.59 -1.08
C TRP A 193 10.04 -16.02 0.38
N LEU A 194 9.25 -15.29 1.15
CA LEU A 194 9.01 -15.58 2.57
C LEU A 194 8.21 -16.89 2.78
N GLY A 195 7.44 -17.27 1.78
CA GLY A 195 6.61 -18.49 1.77
C GLY A 195 6.07 -18.77 0.37
N GLY A 196 4.97 -19.51 0.26
CA GLY A 196 4.42 -19.95 -1.03
C GLY A 196 5.31 -21.02 -1.71
N ARG A 197 6.06 -21.78 -0.92
CA ARG A 197 6.99 -22.81 -1.38
C ARG A 197 7.05 -23.98 -0.40
N TYR A 198 7.62 -25.09 -0.83
CA TYR A 198 7.98 -26.20 0.04
C TYR A 198 9.38 -25.99 0.64
N ASN A 199 9.57 -26.40 1.89
CA ASN A 199 10.87 -26.42 2.55
C ASN A 199 11.71 -27.64 2.04
N ALA A 200 12.95 -27.78 2.55
CA ALA A 200 13.82 -28.88 2.16
C ALA A 200 13.29 -30.27 2.57
N ALA A 201 12.40 -30.35 3.56
CA ALA A 201 11.76 -31.60 4.02
C ALA A 201 10.48 -31.92 3.21
N GLY A 202 10.07 -31.02 2.29
CA GLY A 202 8.84 -31.18 1.50
C GLY A 202 7.59 -30.64 2.16
N ASP A 203 7.69 -29.93 3.30
CA ASP A 203 6.55 -29.35 3.98
C ASP A 203 6.19 -27.98 3.37
N PRO A 204 4.88 -27.63 3.28
CA PRO A 204 4.44 -26.33 2.77
C PRO A 204 4.81 -25.20 3.76
N LYS A 205 5.46 -24.15 3.27
CA LYS A 205 5.73 -22.92 4.00
C LYS A 205 4.83 -21.80 3.48
N SER A 206 3.92 -21.30 4.31
CA SER A 206 3.08 -20.15 3.98
C SER A 206 3.83 -18.85 4.20
N THR A 207 3.39 -17.76 3.51
CA THR A 207 4.00 -16.44 3.69
C THR A 207 3.78 -15.90 5.11
N ILE A 208 2.63 -16.12 5.71
CA ILE A 208 2.38 -15.71 7.10
C ILE A 208 3.32 -16.38 8.10
N SER A 209 3.72 -17.65 7.84
CA SER A 209 4.75 -18.31 8.65
C SER A 209 6.10 -17.62 8.52
N GLY A 210 6.51 -17.26 7.28
CA GLY A 210 7.73 -16.50 7.04
C GLY A 210 7.73 -15.10 7.66
N LEU A 211 6.59 -14.39 7.62
CA LEU A 211 6.42 -13.11 8.32
C LEU A 211 6.63 -13.28 9.83
N LYS A 212 5.98 -14.29 10.44
CA LYS A 212 6.13 -14.58 11.88
C LYS A 212 7.58 -14.90 12.23
N GLU A 213 8.25 -15.75 11.46
CA GLU A 213 9.67 -16.11 11.67
C GLU A 213 10.58 -14.87 11.61
N THR A 214 10.34 -13.97 10.65
CA THR A 214 11.19 -12.78 10.46
C THR A 214 10.96 -11.72 11.54
N LEU A 215 9.70 -11.49 11.93
CA LEU A 215 9.31 -10.37 12.79
C LEU A 215 9.26 -10.72 14.28
N HIS A 216 9.12 -12.02 14.68
CA HIS A 216 8.88 -12.43 16.08
C HIS A 216 9.94 -11.92 17.08
N GLY A 217 11.18 -11.72 16.63
CA GLY A 217 12.26 -11.20 17.50
C GLY A 217 11.99 -9.77 17.98
N ALA A 218 11.36 -8.95 17.14
CA ALA A 218 11.18 -7.53 17.36
C ALA A 218 9.71 -7.11 17.54
N PHE A 219 8.76 -7.87 17.03
CA PHE A 219 7.33 -7.50 16.98
C PHE A 219 6.44 -8.64 17.49
N ASN A 220 5.28 -8.25 18.03
CA ASN A 220 4.18 -9.13 18.37
C ASN A 220 3.05 -8.96 17.35
N LEU A 221 2.58 -10.05 16.75
CA LEU A 221 1.41 -10.04 15.88
C LEU A 221 0.15 -9.80 16.72
N LYS A 222 -0.64 -8.78 16.37
CA LYS A 222 -1.88 -8.39 17.05
C LYS A 222 -3.13 -8.75 16.28
N VAL A 223 -3.11 -8.54 14.96
CA VAL A 223 -4.28 -8.74 14.09
C VAL A 223 -3.84 -9.46 12.82
N THR A 224 -4.70 -10.34 12.34
CA THR A 224 -4.66 -10.90 10.98
C THR A 224 -6.06 -10.78 10.41
N LYS A 225 -6.20 -10.22 9.21
CA LYS A 225 -7.48 -9.97 8.56
C LYS A 225 -7.37 -10.12 7.05
N GLU A 226 -8.36 -10.73 6.42
CA GLU A 226 -8.50 -10.72 4.97
C GLU A 226 -9.03 -9.36 4.51
N LEU A 227 -8.35 -8.76 3.54
CA LEU A 227 -8.63 -7.43 3.03
C LEU A 227 -8.75 -7.48 1.50
N PRO A 228 -9.94 -7.76 0.95
CA PRO A 228 -10.12 -7.83 -0.49
C PRO A 228 -9.94 -6.47 -1.15
N PHE A 229 -9.49 -6.47 -2.41
CA PHE A 229 -9.40 -5.27 -3.23
C PHE A 229 -9.78 -5.54 -4.68
N LEU A 230 -10.23 -4.49 -5.36
CA LEU A 230 -10.67 -4.52 -6.75
C LEU A 230 -9.98 -3.42 -7.54
N ILE A 231 -9.22 -3.78 -8.54
CA ILE A 231 -8.62 -2.84 -9.49
C ILE A 231 -9.38 -2.95 -10.81
N ARG A 232 -9.97 -1.85 -11.26
CA ARG A 232 -10.63 -1.78 -12.56
C ARG A 232 -9.59 -1.50 -13.64
N GLU A 233 -9.44 -2.42 -14.60
CA GLU A 233 -8.60 -2.19 -15.77
C GLU A 233 -9.35 -1.44 -16.87
N HIS A 234 -10.60 -1.84 -17.15
CA HIS A 234 -11.52 -1.14 -18.04
C HIS A 234 -12.97 -1.50 -17.68
N ALA A 235 -13.98 -1.07 -18.46
CA ALA A 235 -15.39 -1.23 -18.10
C ALA A 235 -15.82 -2.68 -17.84
N ARG A 236 -15.17 -3.66 -18.46
CA ARG A 236 -15.54 -5.08 -18.38
C ARG A 236 -14.48 -6.00 -17.79
N LYS A 237 -13.34 -5.45 -17.33
CA LYS A 237 -12.23 -6.24 -16.77
C LYS A 237 -11.78 -5.67 -15.44
N PHE A 238 -11.73 -6.54 -14.44
CA PHE A 238 -11.38 -6.21 -13.08
C PHE A 238 -10.41 -7.27 -12.53
N GLN A 239 -9.43 -6.83 -11.76
CA GLN A 239 -8.61 -7.69 -10.92
C GLN A 239 -9.19 -7.66 -9.51
N TRP A 240 -9.82 -8.76 -9.11
CA TRP A 240 -10.23 -8.99 -7.74
C TRP A 240 -9.20 -9.86 -7.03
N SER A 241 -8.70 -9.40 -5.90
CA SER A 241 -7.69 -10.08 -5.11
C SER A 241 -8.02 -9.97 -3.63
N VAL A 242 -7.46 -10.87 -2.83
CA VAL A 242 -7.59 -10.82 -1.38
C VAL A 242 -6.19 -10.69 -0.78
N ALA A 243 -5.89 -9.53 -0.18
CA ALA A 243 -4.69 -9.35 0.60
C ALA A 243 -4.92 -9.84 2.03
N GLN A 244 -3.91 -10.48 2.62
CA GLN A 244 -3.89 -10.70 4.05
C GLN A 244 -3.22 -9.49 4.71
N ALA A 245 -3.97 -8.79 5.55
CA ALA A 245 -3.47 -7.68 6.35
C ALA A 245 -3.07 -8.17 7.75
N THR A 246 -1.94 -7.68 8.24
CA THR A 246 -1.42 -8.02 9.57
C THR A 246 -0.98 -6.76 10.30
N VAL A 247 -1.32 -6.66 11.59
CA VAL A 247 -0.88 -5.57 12.48
C VAL A 247 0.10 -6.15 13.50
N TRP A 248 1.24 -5.52 13.61
CA TRP A 248 2.32 -5.89 14.51
C TRP A 248 2.64 -4.74 15.44
N GLN A 249 2.90 -5.04 16.72
CA GLN A 249 3.35 -4.04 17.69
C GLN A 249 4.80 -4.32 18.07
N ARG A 250 5.62 -3.28 18.06
CA ARG A 250 7.03 -3.33 18.46
C ARG A 250 7.13 -3.64 19.95
N LYS A 251 8.01 -4.60 20.29
CA LYS A 251 8.30 -4.99 21.68
C LYS A 251 9.02 -3.88 22.44
#